data_2d866e47176fa2bca6edb6fdd58a8ee7
#
_entry.id   2d866e47176fa2bca6edb6fdd58a8ee7
#
_cell.length_a   1.000
_cell.length_b   1.000
_cell.length_c   1.000
_cell.angle_alpha   90.00
_cell.angle_beta   90.00
_cell.angle_gamma   90.00
#
_symmetry.space_group_name_H-M   'P 1'
#
loop_
_entity.id
_entity.type
_entity.pdbx_description
1 polymer ?
#
loop_
_entity_poly.entity_id
_entity_poly.type
_entity_poly.pdbx_seq_one_letter_code
_entity_poly.pdbx_strand_id
1 'polypeptide(L)'
;MNKRQKTFCLYAFVSILLILSAVVCSGCQSSKQETVSAAENSMAALYRPEKENSAESSSSKNEKTSSAQKESPTEIKIDKKNVSYFSSIDQTVISEIEKGSPQSIRTAVSRLRKATIDYSENERVLFNIASSIMSLVWKSEKQLQDVPPVTEEKYLGIISSAKIGVFEKNSESNDFFQIVLPCLALISDSVRQEDFPQIQASLQQGLKIKPDSVLCNYLMGLLNKRQENYDSAILFFDKATEQNFIVYEILLEKANCLIQLKKYEQVSNILDKLVIQYPSDIKIYKLYANTAFLMKDFVKAEQYASLVLQQNPSDLEFVLFRAKIFVETGEYLKASSLLDVYSKIYPDNREYLLLRSKIQREWNKNITLAIATIERALSLYPKDLEIILYAAELASVSNRKVNNKTGGQLAAAILQIDEKNVDALSISVLSLYNEEKFLEAYSLSKKILEIKPLPQNAVSMHIKVCLALKYNDEAWKYALTLYEKDQNDPEFIKIYIEVMIKTGRTANALRLINSMLNNSPAASMKSFLFYQRSFLQNSDTASLSDLRSSLIANPRNSDALFRMYEIYYNRKDYRKAQYYLKQVVSLNPNEEKYIRLNSEIEQLIK
;
A
#
# COMPACT_ATOMS: atom_id res chain seq x y z
N MET A 1 34.73 -3.52 29.51
CA MET A 1 33.60 -4.42 29.25
C MET A 1 33.57 -5.56 30.25
N ASN A 2 32.45 -5.72 30.95
CA ASN A 2 32.30 -6.69 32.02
C ASN A 2 32.18 -8.12 31.42
N LYS A 3 32.65 -9.16 32.12
CA LYS A 3 32.66 -10.57 31.68
C LYS A 3 31.30 -11.04 31.15
N ARG A 4 30.20 -10.49 31.68
CA ARG A 4 28.81 -10.73 31.23
C ARG A 4 28.50 -10.16 29.83
N GLN A 5 29.06 -9.02 29.43
CA GLN A 5 28.87 -8.42 28.11
C GLN A 5 29.61 -9.22 27.02
N LYS A 6 30.78 -9.78 27.31
CA LYS A 6 31.49 -10.67 26.38
C LYS A 6 30.76 -11.99 26.14
N THR A 7 30.12 -12.53 27.17
CA THR A 7 29.36 -13.78 27.06
C THR A 7 28.06 -13.57 26.28
N PHE A 8 27.41 -12.40 26.41
CA PHE A 8 26.18 -12.07 25.70
C PHE A 8 26.42 -11.90 24.17
N CYS A 9 27.47 -11.17 23.78
CA CYS A 9 27.86 -11.07 22.36
C CYS A 9 28.16 -12.45 21.75
N LEU A 10 28.73 -13.37 22.54
CA LEU A 10 29.02 -14.74 22.08
C LEU A 10 27.75 -15.58 21.95
N TYR A 11 26.77 -15.43 22.87
CA TYR A 11 25.49 -16.16 22.81
C TYR A 11 24.58 -15.66 21.72
N ALA A 12 24.46 -14.34 21.49
CA ALA A 12 23.74 -13.78 20.37
C ALA A 12 24.31 -14.29 19.03
N PHE A 13 25.62 -14.40 18.94
CA PHE A 13 26.35 -14.89 17.78
C PHE A 13 26.10 -16.38 17.49
N VAL A 14 26.13 -17.22 18.53
CA VAL A 14 25.89 -18.69 18.40
C VAL A 14 24.41 -18.97 18.07
N SER A 15 23.47 -18.19 18.59
CA SER A 15 22.04 -18.34 18.28
C SER A 15 21.73 -17.98 16.83
N ILE A 16 22.38 -16.96 16.27
CA ILE A 16 22.24 -16.58 14.84
C ILE A 16 22.80 -17.68 13.93
N LEU A 17 23.92 -18.29 14.27
CA LEU A 17 24.52 -19.40 13.51
C LEU A 17 23.66 -20.67 13.53
N LEU A 18 22.96 -20.96 14.63
CA LEU A 18 22.07 -22.14 14.74
C LEU A 18 20.76 -21.97 13.97
N ILE A 19 20.24 -20.74 13.86
CA ILE A 19 19.04 -20.45 13.09
C ILE A 19 19.34 -20.50 11.58
N LEU A 20 20.49 -19.99 11.13
CA LEU A 20 20.92 -20.07 9.74
C LEU A 20 21.16 -21.52 9.28
N SER A 21 21.67 -22.41 10.15
CA SER A 21 21.83 -23.82 9.82
C SER A 21 20.50 -24.58 9.71
N ALA A 22 19.46 -24.18 10.45
CA ALA A 22 18.12 -24.79 10.38
C ALA A 22 17.33 -24.39 9.12
N VAL A 23 17.56 -23.19 8.59
CA VAL A 23 16.90 -22.72 7.36
C VAL A 23 17.51 -23.38 6.10
N VAL A 24 18.80 -23.69 6.11
CA VAL A 24 19.46 -24.38 4.97
C VAL A 24 19.09 -25.86 4.89
N CYS A 25 18.72 -26.52 6.00
CA CYS A 25 18.32 -27.94 5.99
C CYS A 25 16.86 -28.19 5.61
N SER A 26 15.99 -27.18 5.59
CA SER A 26 14.56 -27.34 5.22
C SER A 26 14.25 -27.12 3.74
N GLY A 27 15.24 -26.81 2.92
CA GLY A 27 15.09 -26.46 1.51
C GLY A 27 15.28 -27.59 0.50
N CYS A 28 15.43 -28.83 0.94
CA CYS A 28 15.58 -29.97 0.03
C CYS A 28 14.52 -31.05 0.26
N GLN A 29 13.36 -30.89 -0.36
CA GLN A 29 12.60 -32.03 -0.90
C GLN A 29 11.48 -31.61 -1.87
N SER A 30 11.67 -32.11 -3.06
CA SER A 30 10.74 -32.65 -4.06
C SER A 30 9.97 -31.74 -5.01
N SER A 31 10.42 -31.88 -6.25
CA SER A 31 9.60 -32.08 -7.46
C SER A 31 8.37 -31.20 -7.72
N LYS A 32 8.55 -30.21 -8.58
CA LYS A 32 7.58 -29.83 -9.62
C LYS A 32 8.25 -28.89 -10.63
N GLN A 33 8.99 -29.45 -11.54
CA GLN A 33 9.75 -28.72 -12.57
C GLN A 33 9.12 -28.85 -13.98
N GLU A 34 7.82 -29.13 -14.10
CA GLU A 34 7.18 -29.28 -15.42
C GLU A 34 5.98 -28.35 -15.72
N THR A 35 5.59 -27.44 -14.81
CA THR A 35 4.44 -26.56 -15.07
C THR A 35 4.77 -25.08 -15.31
N VAL A 36 6.04 -24.70 -15.23
CA VAL A 36 6.46 -23.28 -15.38
C VAL A 36 6.61 -22.88 -16.85
N SER A 37 6.93 -23.81 -17.78
CA SER A 37 7.17 -23.48 -19.18
C SER A 37 5.92 -23.07 -19.98
N ALA A 38 4.71 -23.47 -19.54
CA ALA A 38 3.45 -23.14 -20.22
C ALA A 38 2.90 -21.75 -19.87
N ALA A 39 3.22 -21.24 -18.67
CA ALA A 39 2.78 -19.90 -18.22
C ALA A 39 3.64 -18.79 -18.83
N GLU A 40 4.93 -19.03 -19.04
CA GLU A 40 5.84 -18.07 -19.69
C GLU A 40 5.48 -17.80 -21.14
N ASN A 41 5.02 -18.82 -21.87
CA ASN A 41 4.62 -18.69 -23.29
C ASN A 41 3.30 -17.94 -23.49
N SER A 42 2.41 -17.88 -22.50
CA SER A 42 1.12 -17.18 -22.61
C SER A 42 1.23 -15.69 -22.30
N MET A 43 2.19 -15.28 -21.48
CA MET A 43 2.43 -13.86 -21.17
C MET A 43 3.25 -13.15 -22.24
N ALA A 44 4.14 -13.86 -22.94
CA ALA A 44 4.91 -13.31 -24.05
C ALA A 44 4.07 -12.94 -25.28
N ALA A 45 2.83 -13.46 -25.39
CA ALA A 45 1.92 -13.16 -26.48
C ALA A 45 1.14 -11.85 -26.33
N LEU A 46 1.10 -11.25 -25.14
CA LEU A 46 0.37 -10.00 -24.85
C LEU A 46 1.21 -8.73 -25.01
N TYR A 47 2.55 -8.88 -25.17
CA TYR A 47 3.46 -7.73 -25.30
C TYR A 47 4.56 -8.07 -26.31
N ARG A 48 4.29 -7.88 -27.63
CA ARG A 48 5.34 -7.81 -28.66
C ARG A 48 5.59 -6.34 -29.03
N PRO A 49 6.78 -5.81 -28.83
CA PRO A 49 7.25 -4.66 -29.59
C PRO A 49 7.81 -5.14 -30.95
N GLU A 50 7.56 -4.36 -31.96
CA GLU A 50 8.05 -4.57 -33.34
C GLU A 50 9.58 -4.63 -33.38
N LYS A 51 10.07 -5.55 -34.22
CA LYS A 51 11.50 -5.74 -34.48
C LYS A 51 11.92 -4.80 -35.60
N GLU A 52 12.94 -4.00 -35.36
CA GLU A 52 13.80 -3.50 -36.44
C GLU A 52 15.02 -4.39 -36.63
N ASN A 53 15.26 -4.69 -37.89
CA ASN A 53 16.35 -5.53 -38.40
C ASN A 53 17.68 -4.78 -38.46
N SER A 54 18.79 -5.40 -38.10
CA SER A 54 20.01 -5.28 -38.90
C SER A 54 20.99 -6.41 -38.57
N ALA A 55 21.70 -6.82 -39.63
CA ALA A 55 22.35 -8.05 -39.90
C ALA A 55 23.80 -8.19 -39.38
N GLU A 56 24.17 -9.47 -39.22
CA GLU A 56 25.42 -10.17 -39.62
C GLU A 56 26.81 -9.60 -39.26
N SER A 57 27.67 -10.37 -38.56
CA SER A 57 28.66 -11.28 -39.21
C SER A 57 29.58 -11.94 -38.18
N SER A 58 29.63 -13.24 -38.20
CA SER A 58 30.67 -14.26 -38.42
C SER A 58 32.01 -14.25 -37.68
N SER A 59 32.27 -15.44 -37.11
CA SER A 59 33.53 -16.25 -37.07
C SER A 59 34.63 -15.84 -36.08
N SER A 60 35.37 -16.68 -35.41
CA SER A 60 35.68 -18.10 -35.42
C SER A 60 36.62 -18.45 -34.26
N LYS A 61 36.52 -19.68 -33.78
CA LYS A 61 37.50 -20.58 -33.11
C LYS A 61 38.89 -20.07 -32.75
N ASN A 62 39.31 -20.33 -31.47
CA ASN A 62 40.38 -21.37 -31.27
C ASN A 62 40.62 -21.66 -29.77
N GLU A 63 40.66 -22.93 -29.49
CA GLU A 63 41.16 -23.58 -28.29
C GLU A 63 42.68 -23.38 -28.12
N LYS A 64 43.14 -23.26 -26.88
CA LYS A 64 44.37 -23.97 -26.44
C LYS A 64 44.45 -24.06 -24.92
N THR A 65 44.48 -25.28 -24.49
CA THR A 65 44.88 -25.81 -23.18
C THR A 65 46.32 -25.44 -22.82
N SER A 66 46.58 -25.12 -21.56
CA SER A 66 47.87 -25.43 -20.93
C SER A 66 47.74 -25.56 -19.41
N SER A 67 48.38 -26.59 -18.98
CA SER A 67 48.54 -27.29 -17.72
C SER A 67 48.92 -26.44 -16.50
N ALA A 68 48.36 -26.85 -15.37
CA ALA A 68 48.70 -26.43 -14.03
C ALA A 68 50.07 -26.96 -13.57
N GLN A 69 50.88 -26.10 -13.03
CA GLN A 69 51.96 -26.48 -12.10
C GLN A 69 51.60 -26.03 -10.69
N LYS A 70 51.65 -26.99 -9.76
CA LYS A 70 51.59 -26.78 -8.31
C LYS A 70 52.91 -26.22 -7.83
N GLU A 71 52.91 -25.04 -7.23
CA GLU A 71 54.00 -24.60 -6.37
C GLU A 71 53.55 -24.59 -4.93
N SER A 72 54.38 -25.18 -4.06
CA SER A 72 54.27 -25.29 -2.60
C SER A 72 54.51 -23.94 -1.92
N PRO A 73 53.91 -23.67 -0.73
CA PRO A 73 54.06 -22.38 -0.07
C PRO A 73 55.45 -22.30 0.61
N THR A 74 56.19 -21.30 0.18
CA THR A 74 57.44 -20.87 0.87
C THR A 74 57.10 -20.11 2.13
N GLU A 75 57.58 -20.56 3.28
CA GLU A 75 57.52 -19.83 4.57
C GLU A 75 58.27 -18.50 4.44
N ILE A 76 57.52 -17.40 4.54
CA ILE A 76 58.12 -16.04 4.66
C ILE A 76 58.42 -15.78 6.14
N LYS A 77 59.70 -15.73 6.49
CA LYS A 77 60.19 -15.27 7.78
C LYS A 77 59.87 -13.79 7.95
N ILE A 78 58.96 -13.47 8.91
CA ILE A 78 58.61 -12.12 9.28
C ILE A 78 59.73 -11.53 10.18
N ASP A 79 60.39 -10.50 9.67
CA ASP A 79 61.44 -9.75 10.39
C ASP A 79 60.76 -8.80 11.40
N LYS A 80 61.06 -9.01 12.71
CA LYS A 80 60.45 -8.30 13.84
C LYS A 80 61.05 -6.91 14.08
N LYS A 81 61.28 -6.13 13.06
CA LYS A 81 61.74 -4.73 13.20
C LYS A 81 60.93 -3.83 12.26
N ASN A 82 59.77 -3.38 12.68
CA ASN A 82 59.20 -2.07 12.33
C ASN A 82 57.87 -1.88 13.08
N VAL A 83 57.94 -1.57 14.35
CA VAL A 83 56.83 -1.12 15.19
C VAL A 83 56.87 0.41 15.26
N SER A 84 56.81 1.10 14.15
CA SER A 84 56.65 2.55 14.17
C SER A 84 56.24 3.11 12.81
N TYR A 85 55.09 2.68 12.30
CA TYR A 85 54.42 3.38 11.19
C TYR A 85 52.90 3.35 11.34
N PHE A 86 52.41 3.95 12.44
CA PHE A 86 51.12 4.63 12.34
C PHE A 86 51.40 5.98 11.70
N SER A 87 51.44 6.00 10.36
CA SER A 87 51.65 7.24 9.60
C SER A 87 50.38 8.10 9.67
N SER A 88 50.49 9.38 9.35
CA SER A 88 49.35 10.33 9.22
C SER A 88 48.26 9.85 8.29
N ILE A 89 48.51 8.85 7.46
CA ILE A 89 47.55 8.19 6.56
C ILE A 89 46.54 7.36 7.35
N ASP A 90 46.95 6.66 8.39
CA ASP A 90 46.09 5.74 9.14
C ASP A 90 45.02 6.49 9.94
N GLN A 91 45.36 7.62 10.56
CA GLN A 91 44.38 8.41 11.33
C GLN A 91 43.32 9.05 10.43
N THR A 92 43.69 9.51 9.23
CA THR A 92 42.70 10.03 8.28
C THR A 92 41.78 8.95 7.75
N VAL A 93 42.28 7.74 7.48
CA VAL A 93 41.46 6.59 7.05
C VAL A 93 40.53 6.17 8.18
N ILE A 94 41.02 6.10 9.41
CA ILE A 94 40.21 5.77 10.58
C ILE A 94 39.07 6.79 10.74
N SER A 95 39.38 8.08 10.66
CA SER A 95 38.39 9.16 10.75
C SER A 95 37.32 9.07 9.65
N GLU A 96 37.69 8.71 8.42
CA GLU A 96 36.72 8.50 7.34
C GLU A 96 35.79 7.29 7.60
N ILE A 97 36.33 6.20 8.17
CA ILE A 97 35.52 5.02 8.54
C ILE A 97 34.60 5.33 9.72
N GLU A 98 35.07 6.08 10.71
CA GLU A 98 34.27 6.54 11.87
C GLU A 98 33.09 7.43 11.44
N LYS A 99 33.31 8.33 10.47
CA LYS A 99 32.27 9.14 9.87
C LYS A 99 31.24 8.26 9.17
N GLY A 100 31.67 7.22 8.46
CA GLY A 100 30.86 6.14 7.93
C GLY A 100 29.89 6.54 6.83
N SER A 101 30.00 7.74 6.24
CA SER A 101 29.19 8.14 5.08
C SER A 101 29.61 7.35 3.82
N PRO A 102 28.75 7.18 2.80
CA PRO A 102 29.14 6.52 1.56
C PRO A 102 30.40 7.09 0.94
N GLN A 103 30.53 8.42 0.92
CA GLN A 103 31.67 9.11 0.35
C GLN A 103 32.93 8.91 1.19
N SER A 104 32.84 9.01 2.52
CA SER A 104 33.97 8.83 3.41
C SER A 104 34.49 7.39 3.37
N ILE A 105 33.59 6.40 3.37
CA ILE A 105 33.96 4.99 3.22
C ILE A 105 34.62 4.73 1.86
N ARG A 106 34.11 5.33 0.77
CA ARG A 106 34.73 5.24 -0.56
C ARG A 106 36.14 5.83 -0.55
N THR A 107 36.34 6.97 0.10
CA THR A 107 37.66 7.60 0.24
C THR A 107 38.61 6.69 1.00
N ALA A 108 38.17 6.10 2.12
CA ALA A 108 38.94 5.16 2.90
C ALA A 108 39.37 3.92 2.08
N VAL A 109 38.40 3.28 1.38
CA VAL A 109 38.66 2.14 0.49
C VAL A 109 39.66 2.51 -0.61
N SER A 110 39.49 3.66 -1.26
CA SER A 110 40.38 4.10 -2.35
C SER A 110 41.81 4.37 -1.87
N ARG A 111 41.98 4.93 -0.67
CA ARG A 111 43.30 5.17 -0.06
C ARG A 111 44.00 3.87 0.30
N LEU A 112 43.26 2.94 0.93
CA LEU A 112 43.79 1.64 1.31
C LEU A 112 44.19 0.79 0.09
N ARG A 113 43.51 0.91 -1.04
CA ARG A 113 43.89 0.24 -2.29
C ARG A 113 45.17 0.79 -2.93
N LYS A 114 45.43 2.08 -2.78
CA LYS A 114 46.63 2.72 -3.34
C LYS A 114 47.89 2.40 -2.52
N ALA A 115 47.75 2.00 -1.27
CA ALA A 115 48.83 1.49 -0.47
C ALA A 115 49.19 0.06 -0.97
N THR A 116 50.03 0.00 -1.99
CA THR A 116 50.34 -1.17 -2.80
C THR A 116 51.08 -2.29 -2.05
N ILE A 117 50.78 -3.54 -2.45
CA ILE A 117 51.54 -4.82 -2.40
C ILE A 117 51.96 -5.32 -1.00
N ASP A 118 52.38 -4.48 -0.08
CA ASP A 118 52.71 -4.83 1.31
C ASP A 118 51.74 -4.21 2.31
N TYR A 119 50.49 -4.71 2.31
CA TYR A 119 49.53 -4.33 3.34
C TYR A 119 50.02 -4.78 4.72
N SER A 120 50.16 -3.85 5.65
CA SER A 120 50.24 -4.20 7.08
C SER A 120 48.92 -4.92 7.48
N GLU A 121 48.99 -5.78 8.50
CA GLU A 121 47.80 -6.48 9.01
C GLU A 121 46.69 -5.48 9.40
N ASN A 122 47.08 -4.32 9.88
CA ASN A 122 46.21 -3.20 10.24
C ASN A 122 45.44 -2.64 9.06
N GLU A 123 46.10 -2.38 7.97
CA GLU A 123 45.47 -1.86 6.74
C GLU A 123 44.48 -2.88 6.14
N ARG A 124 44.78 -4.18 6.23
CA ARG A 124 43.83 -5.24 5.80
C ARG A 124 42.56 -5.24 6.66
N VAL A 125 42.68 -5.06 7.97
CA VAL A 125 41.52 -4.98 8.86
C VAL A 125 40.69 -3.74 8.56
N LEU A 126 41.29 -2.57 8.41
CA LEU A 126 40.61 -1.33 8.03
C LEU A 126 39.92 -1.44 6.66
N PHE A 127 40.60 -2.04 5.69
CA PHE A 127 40.02 -2.29 4.37
C PHE A 127 38.81 -3.24 4.45
N ASN A 128 38.89 -4.30 5.26
CA ASN A 128 37.79 -5.23 5.45
C ASN A 128 36.60 -4.56 6.16
N ILE A 129 36.83 -3.72 7.15
CA ILE A 129 35.78 -2.96 7.84
C ILE A 129 35.10 -1.99 6.86
N ALA A 130 35.88 -1.18 6.14
CA ALA A 130 35.35 -0.21 5.17
C ALA A 130 34.57 -0.90 4.04
N SER A 131 35.12 -1.99 3.51
CA SER A 131 34.47 -2.78 2.44
C SER A 131 33.18 -3.44 2.94
N SER A 132 33.16 -3.89 4.20
CA SER A 132 31.96 -4.46 4.82
C SER A 132 30.86 -3.41 5.00
N ILE A 133 31.17 -2.25 5.51
CA ILE A 133 30.21 -1.14 5.64
C ILE A 133 29.67 -0.76 4.26
N MET A 134 30.53 -0.61 3.27
CA MET A 134 30.13 -0.27 1.91
C MET A 134 29.19 -1.33 1.32
N SER A 135 29.53 -2.59 1.41
CA SER A 135 28.76 -3.68 0.79
C SER A 135 27.44 -3.98 1.51
N LEU A 136 27.37 -3.80 2.82
CA LEU A 136 26.20 -4.13 3.63
C LEU A 136 25.26 -2.95 3.81
N VAL A 137 25.80 -1.75 4.03
CA VAL A 137 25.02 -0.55 4.34
C VAL A 137 24.68 0.21 3.07
N TRP A 138 25.69 0.58 2.28
CA TRP A 138 25.56 1.49 1.13
C TRP A 138 25.50 0.74 -0.20
N LYS A 139 24.58 -0.23 -0.30
CA LYS A 139 24.45 -1.17 -1.45
C LYS A 139 24.14 -0.50 -2.79
N SER A 140 23.53 0.67 -2.77
CA SER A 140 23.11 1.39 -3.99
C SER A 140 24.24 2.16 -4.69
N GLU A 141 25.38 2.33 -4.04
CA GLU A 141 26.49 3.06 -4.62
C GLU A 141 27.05 2.34 -5.86
N LYS A 142 26.71 2.84 -7.05
CA LYS A 142 27.02 2.19 -8.35
C LYS A 142 28.51 1.99 -8.65
N GLN A 143 29.39 2.70 -7.94
CA GLN A 143 30.86 2.57 -8.11
C GLN A 143 31.48 1.46 -7.28
N LEU A 144 30.64 0.60 -6.67
CA LEU A 144 31.05 -0.59 -5.91
C LEU A 144 31.60 -1.74 -6.76
N GLN A 145 31.60 -1.63 -8.09
CA GLN A 145 32.12 -2.70 -8.97
C GLN A 145 33.53 -3.14 -8.62
N ASP A 146 34.25 -2.29 -7.90
CA ASP A 146 35.61 -2.58 -7.46
C ASP A 146 35.74 -3.09 -6.00
N VAL A 147 34.69 -3.09 -5.20
CA VAL A 147 34.71 -3.66 -3.84
C VAL A 147 34.24 -5.09 -3.90
N PRO A 148 35.02 -6.07 -3.45
CA PRO A 148 34.59 -7.46 -3.45
C PRO A 148 33.30 -7.60 -2.64
N PRO A 149 32.25 -8.29 -3.14
CA PRO A 149 31.04 -8.51 -2.39
C PRO A 149 31.37 -9.28 -1.12
N VAL A 150 31.10 -8.68 0.02
CA VAL A 150 31.25 -9.32 1.33
C VAL A 150 29.93 -9.97 1.68
N THR A 151 29.91 -11.29 1.82
CA THR A 151 28.72 -11.99 2.31
C THR A 151 28.50 -11.66 3.78
N GLU A 152 27.25 -11.68 4.23
CA GLU A 152 26.90 -11.43 5.62
C GLU A 152 27.66 -12.36 6.59
N GLU A 153 27.82 -13.62 6.22
CA GLU A 153 28.59 -14.64 6.92
C GLU A 153 30.09 -14.26 7.05
N LYS A 154 30.69 -13.81 5.96
CA LYS A 154 32.09 -13.36 5.95
C LYS A 154 32.29 -12.11 6.78
N TYR A 155 31.32 -11.19 6.75
CA TYR A 155 31.31 -9.99 7.56
C TYR A 155 31.23 -10.30 9.06
N LEU A 156 30.32 -11.18 9.48
CA LEU A 156 30.21 -11.65 10.85
C LEU A 156 31.50 -12.35 11.29
N GLY A 157 32.14 -13.08 10.41
CA GLY A 157 33.47 -13.68 10.64
C GLY A 157 34.57 -12.63 10.82
N ILE A 158 34.57 -11.55 10.04
CA ILE A 158 35.51 -10.43 10.16
C ILE A 158 35.34 -9.71 11.52
N ILE A 159 34.10 -9.43 11.95
CA ILE A 159 33.83 -8.78 13.23
C ILE A 159 34.23 -9.68 14.42
N SER A 160 33.94 -10.97 14.33
CA SER A 160 34.26 -11.92 15.42
C SER A 160 35.74 -12.24 15.51
N SER A 161 36.45 -12.28 14.38
CA SER A 161 37.90 -12.54 14.31
C SER A 161 38.74 -11.28 14.51
N ALA A 162 38.16 -10.10 14.32
CA ALA A 162 38.77 -8.84 14.65
C ALA A 162 38.88 -8.74 16.20
N LYS A 163 39.79 -9.53 16.78
CA LYS A 163 40.58 -9.06 17.93
C LYS A 163 41.18 -7.77 17.41
N ILE A 164 40.52 -6.66 17.67
CA ILE A 164 40.90 -5.34 17.21
C ILE A 164 42.18 -4.93 17.97
N GLY A 165 43.25 -5.66 17.73
CA GLY A 165 44.59 -5.33 18.15
C GLY A 165 45.26 -4.29 17.28
N VAL A 166 44.50 -3.80 16.27
CA VAL A 166 44.91 -2.81 15.30
C VAL A 166 44.89 -1.40 15.87
N PHE A 167 43.97 -1.16 16.82
CA PHE A 167 43.87 0.13 17.50
C PHE A 167 44.65 0.07 18.82
N GLU A 168 45.36 1.15 19.18
CA GLU A 168 45.96 1.28 20.48
C GLU A 168 44.93 0.95 21.57
N LYS A 169 45.28 0.07 22.50
CA LYS A 169 44.43 -0.23 23.64
C LYS A 169 44.11 1.09 24.33
N ASN A 170 42.82 1.39 24.49
CA ASN A 170 42.27 2.61 25.09
C ASN A 170 42.22 3.85 24.17
N SER A 171 42.30 3.73 22.84
CA SER A 171 41.96 4.83 21.93
C SER A 171 40.44 4.96 21.77
N GLU A 172 39.95 6.20 21.61
CA GLU A 172 38.51 6.47 21.35
C GLU A 172 38.02 5.73 20.10
N SER A 173 38.84 5.60 19.07
CA SER A 173 38.53 4.86 17.85
C SER A 173 38.31 3.36 18.10
N ASN A 174 39.15 2.76 18.94
CA ASN A 174 38.97 1.36 19.35
C ASN A 174 37.63 1.16 20.07
N ASP A 175 37.31 2.05 21.01
CA ASP A 175 36.06 1.98 21.74
C ASP A 175 34.85 2.19 20.83
N PHE A 176 34.93 3.15 19.89
CA PHE A 176 33.90 3.41 18.89
C PHE A 176 33.61 2.17 18.04
N PHE A 177 34.63 1.56 17.43
CA PHE A 177 34.44 0.40 16.56
C PHE A 177 33.94 -0.84 17.32
N GLN A 178 34.47 -1.10 18.53
CA GLN A 178 33.99 -2.22 19.36
C GLN A 178 32.50 -2.09 19.73
N ILE A 179 31.98 -0.86 19.82
CA ILE A 179 30.62 -0.58 20.23
C ILE A 179 29.69 -0.56 19.01
N VAL A 180 30.09 0.09 17.91
CA VAL A 180 29.21 0.36 16.76
C VAL A 180 29.15 -0.80 15.78
N LEU A 181 30.27 -1.50 15.50
CA LEU A 181 30.26 -2.56 14.50
C LEU A 181 29.26 -3.70 14.81
N PRO A 182 29.08 -4.16 16.05
CA PRO A 182 28.05 -5.16 16.35
C PRO A 182 26.63 -4.68 16.07
N CYS A 183 26.38 -3.37 16.10
CA CYS A 183 25.07 -2.80 15.80
C CYS A 183 24.70 -2.87 14.32
N LEU A 184 25.64 -3.18 13.42
CA LEU A 184 25.36 -3.42 12.00
C LEU A 184 24.41 -4.61 11.77
N ALA A 185 24.25 -5.49 12.74
CA ALA A 185 23.22 -6.52 12.73
C ALA A 185 21.80 -5.96 12.52
N LEU A 186 21.54 -4.68 12.85
CA LEU A 186 20.29 -3.98 12.54
C LEU A 186 19.95 -3.91 11.05
N ILE A 187 20.91 -4.13 10.16
CA ILE A 187 20.65 -4.12 8.71
C ILE A 187 19.95 -5.41 8.28
N SER A 188 20.19 -6.50 9.03
CA SER A 188 19.50 -7.77 8.82
C SER A 188 18.23 -7.85 9.66
N ASP A 189 17.20 -8.56 9.16
CA ASP A 189 15.94 -8.74 9.89
C ASP A 189 16.04 -9.75 11.05
N SER A 190 17.25 -10.25 11.35
CA SER A 190 17.50 -11.29 12.36
C SER A 190 17.60 -10.77 13.81
N VAL A 191 17.62 -9.45 14.02
CA VAL A 191 17.70 -8.85 15.36
C VAL A 191 16.37 -8.95 16.09
N ARG A 192 16.39 -9.51 17.31
CA ARG A 192 15.20 -9.68 18.14
C ARG A 192 14.89 -8.40 18.93
N GLN A 193 13.62 -8.20 19.26
CA GLN A 193 13.19 -7.03 20.05
C GLN A 193 13.87 -6.98 21.44
N GLU A 194 14.21 -8.14 22.01
CA GLU A 194 14.93 -8.24 23.29
C GLU A 194 16.32 -7.58 23.25
N ASP A 195 16.95 -7.50 22.07
CA ASP A 195 18.29 -6.95 21.88
C ASP A 195 18.28 -5.41 21.68
N PHE A 196 17.11 -4.81 21.41
CA PHE A 196 16.98 -3.38 21.13
C PHE A 196 17.53 -2.46 22.24
N PRO A 197 17.27 -2.67 23.54
CA PRO A 197 17.80 -1.79 24.59
C PRO A 197 19.33 -1.78 24.64
N GLN A 198 19.96 -2.93 24.41
CA GLN A 198 21.43 -3.01 24.41
C GLN A 198 22.02 -2.34 23.17
N ILE A 199 21.44 -2.54 22.00
CA ILE A 199 21.85 -1.88 20.75
C ILE A 199 21.69 -0.38 20.89
N GLN A 200 20.58 0.09 21.47
CA GLN A 200 20.34 1.51 21.72
C GLN A 200 21.40 2.12 22.64
N ALA A 201 21.75 1.46 23.75
CA ALA A 201 22.79 1.92 24.65
C ALA A 201 24.16 1.99 23.95
N SER A 202 24.48 0.99 23.13
CA SER A 202 25.70 0.95 22.34
C SER A 202 25.77 2.09 21.32
N LEU A 203 24.70 2.32 20.56
CA LEU A 203 24.63 3.43 19.59
C LEU A 203 24.68 4.80 20.27
N GLN A 204 24.03 4.97 21.42
CA GLN A 204 24.12 6.21 22.21
C GLN A 204 25.54 6.47 22.69
N GLN A 205 26.26 5.43 23.11
CA GLN A 205 27.66 5.55 23.49
C GLN A 205 28.54 5.87 22.26
N GLY A 206 28.29 5.23 21.10
CA GLY A 206 28.97 5.56 19.84
C GLY A 206 28.78 7.02 19.44
N LEU A 207 27.56 7.55 19.56
CA LEU A 207 27.26 8.96 19.27
C LEU A 207 27.84 9.93 20.30
N LYS A 208 28.14 9.51 21.53
CA LYS A 208 28.91 10.34 22.48
C LYS A 208 30.37 10.48 22.06
N ILE A 209 30.95 9.42 21.49
CA ILE A 209 32.34 9.43 20.99
C ILE A 209 32.42 10.19 19.65
N LYS A 210 31.48 9.91 18.71
CA LYS A 210 31.44 10.52 17.36
C LYS A 210 30.01 11.00 17.05
N PRO A 211 29.64 12.22 17.46
CA PRO A 211 28.29 12.75 17.26
C PRO A 211 27.90 12.94 15.77
N ASP A 212 28.87 13.16 14.91
CA ASP A 212 28.74 13.38 13.46
C ASP A 212 28.83 12.10 12.62
N SER A 213 28.94 10.92 13.25
CA SER A 213 28.97 9.65 12.54
C SER A 213 27.65 9.41 11.78
N VAL A 214 27.72 9.45 10.45
CA VAL A 214 26.59 9.16 9.55
C VAL A 214 26.10 7.73 9.74
N LEU A 215 27.04 6.78 9.85
CA LEU A 215 26.72 5.37 10.08
C LEU A 215 25.94 5.18 11.40
N CYS A 216 26.43 5.78 12.48
CA CYS A 216 25.83 5.62 13.80
C CYS A 216 24.44 6.28 13.85
N ASN A 217 24.26 7.48 13.27
CA ASN A 217 22.97 8.13 13.13
C ASN A 217 22.01 7.30 12.25
N TYR A 218 22.47 6.73 11.14
CA TYR A 218 21.67 5.86 10.29
C TYR A 218 21.16 4.61 11.04
N LEU A 219 22.06 3.92 11.76
CA LEU A 219 21.69 2.75 12.56
C LEU A 219 20.71 3.10 13.69
N MET A 220 20.86 4.27 14.31
CA MET A 220 19.91 4.77 15.31
C MET A 220 18.54 5.05 14.69
N GLY A 221 18.52 5.59 13.47
CA GLY A 221 17.29 5.75 12.69
C GLY A 221 16.61 4.42 12.40
N LEU A 222 17.35 3.40 11.98
CA LEU A 222 16.83 2.04 11.75
C LEU A 222 16.26 1.42 13.03
N LEU A 223 16.95 1.57 14.16
CA LEU A 223 16.48 1.06 15.45
C LEU A 223 15.14 1.71 15.84
N ASN A 224 15.07 3.05 15.78
CA ASN A 224 13.83 3.77 16.08
C ASN A 224 12.68 3.37 15.12
N LYS A 225 12.98 3.18 13.82
CA LYS A 225 11.99 2.67 12.86
C LYS A 225 11.44 1.29 13.28
N ARG A 226 12.31 0.36 13.72
CA ARG A 226 11.89 -0.97 14.19
C ARG A 226 11.10 -0.95 15.50
N GLN A 227 11.30 0.09 16.30
CA GLN A 227 10.51 0.37 17.52
C GLN A 227 9.23 1.16 17.20
N GLU A 228 8.92 1.39 15.91
CA GLU A 228 7.79 2.19 15.44
C GLU A 228 7.82 3.66 15.88
N ASN A 229 8.96 4.15 16.37
CA ASN A 229 9.21 5.52 16.74
C ASN A 229 9.59 6.37 15.52
N TYR A 230 8.67 6.52 14.57
CA TYR A 230 8.95 7.07 13.24
C TYR A 230 9.45 8.52 13.25
N ASP A 231 8.91 9.39 14.11
CA ASP A 231 9.37 10.77 14.22
C ASP A 231 10.84 10.84 14.70
N SER A 232 11.20 10.02 15.70
CA SER A 232 12.58 9.92 16.16
C SER A 232 13.50 9.32 15.08
N ALA A 233 13.02 8.31 14.34
CA ALA A 233 13.78 7.74 13.24
C ALA A 233 14.11 8.79 12.18
N ILE A 234 13.14 9.63 11.79
CA ILE A 234 13.33 10.73 10.83
C ILE A 234 14.39 11.72 11.32
N LEU A 235 14.37 12.11 12.60
CA LEU A 235 15.37 13.01 13.17
C LEU A 235 16.79 12.46 13.04
N PHE A 236 16.98 11.15 13.27
CA PHE A 236 18.29 10.52 13.12
C PHE A 236 18.68 10.39 11.63
N PHE A 237 17.75 10.08 10.73
CA PHE A 237 18.01 10.07 9.30
C PHE A 237 18.38 11.47 8.79
N ASP A 238 17.76 12.54 9.32
CA ASP A 238 18.11 13.92 8.99
C ASP A 238 19.54 14.25 9.43
N LYS A 239 19.93 13.87 10.67
CA LYS A 239 21.31 14.02 11.12
C LYS A 239 22.31 13.27 10.25
N ALA A 240 21.93 12.08 9.75
CA ALA A 240 22.76 11.31 8.85
C ALA A 240 22.90 11.98 7.44
N THR A 241 21.99 12.89 7.06
CA THR A 241 21.99 13.60 5.76
C THR A 241 22.45 15.06 5.83
N GLU A 242 22.80 15.61 7.00
CA GLU A 242 23.13 17.03 7.23
C GLU A 242 24.24 17.60 6.33
N GLN A 243 24.95 16.79 5.55
CA GLN A 243 26.03 17.23 4.67
C GLN A 243 25.64 17.37 3.19
N ASN A 244 24.37 17.63 2.88
CA ASN A 244 23.85 17.86 1.52
C ASN A 244 24.04 16.72 0.50
N PHE A 245 24.31 15.51 0.95
CA PHE A 245 24.43 14.36 0.06
C PHE A 245 23.12 13.59 -0.03
N ILE A 246 22.71 13.23 -1.25
CA ILE A 246 21.62 12.31 -1.48
C ILE A 246 22.16 10.90 -1.22
N VAL A 247 21.83 10.34 -0.05
CA VAL A 247 22.16 8.95 0.30
C VAL A 247 20.92 8.11 0.11
N TYR A 248 20.98 7.22 -0.84
CA TYR A 248 19.84 6.39 -1.29
C TYR A 248 19.16 5.65 -0.13
N GLU A 249 19.93 4.89 0.64
CA GLU A 249 19.42 4.06 1.73
C GLU A 249 18.75 4.90 2.81
N ILE A 250 19.36 6.03 3.19
CA ILE A 250 18.81 6.92 4.21
C ILE A 250 17.48 7.52 3.74
N LEU A 251 17.43 7.99 2.49
CA LEU A 251 16.24 8.62 1.94
C LEU A 251 15.09 7.63 1.75
N LEU A 252 15.38 6.39 1.35
CA LEU A 252 14.35 5.35 1.28
C LEU A 252 13.78 5.01 2.66
N GLU A 253 14.64 4.85 3.67
CA GLU A 253 14.19 4.56 5.02
C GLU A 253 13.40 5.73 5.63
N LYS A 254 13.83 6.95 5.37
CA LYS A 254 13.09 8.16 5.76
C LYS A 254 11.72 8.22 5.06
N ALA A 255 11.64 7.92 3.77
CA ALA A 255 10.39 7.87 3.02
C ALA A 255 9.43 6.82 3.60
N ASN A 256 9.93 5.64 3.96
CA ASN A 256 9.14 4.60 4.62
C ASN A 256 8.55 5.08 5.96
N CYS A 257 9.33 5.78 6.79
CA CYS A 257 8.83 6.36 8.05
C CYS A 257 7.76 7.43 7.81
N LEU A 258 7.96 8.29 6.81
CA LEU A 258 6.99 9.33 6.45
C LEU A 258 5.67 8.75 5.94
N ILE A 259 5.69 7.60 5.26
CA ILE A 259 4.48 6.87 4.85
C ILE A 259 3.69 6.42 6.08
N GLN A 260 4.34 5.85 7.10
CA GLN A 260 3.69 5.45 8.34
C GLN A 260 3.02 6.63 9.06
N LEU A 261 3.66 7.81 9.01
CA LEU A 261 3.12 9.06 9.54
C LEU A 261 2.10 9.75 8.60
N LYS A 262 1.77 9.14 7.46
CA LYS A 262 0.86 9.68 6.43
C LYS A 262 1.29 11.05 5.85
N LYS A 263 2.58 11.37 5.92
CA LYS A 263 3.18 12.61 5.39
C LYS A 263 3.55 12.46 3.90
N TYR A 264 2.58 12.10 3.07
CA TYR A 264 2.80 11.64 1.68
C TYR A 264 3.44 12.68 0.74
N GLU A 265 3.13 13.96 0.92
CA GLU A 265 3.77 15.04 0.12
C GLU A 265 5.28 15.09 0.35
N GLN A 266 5.73 14.90 1.59
CA GLN A 266 7.16 14.86 1.89
C GLN A 266 7.82 13.62 1.28
N VAL A 267 7.10 12.49 1.23
CA VAL A 267 7.55 11.28 0.54
C VAL A 267 7.74 11.55 -0.95
N SER A 268 6.74 12.16 -1.61
CA SER A 268 6.81 12.50 -3.04
C SER A 268 8.05 13.35 -3.35
N ASN A 269 8.34 14.37 -2.54
CA ASN A 269 9.51 15.24 -2.71
C ASN A 269 10.85 14.47 -2.58
N ILE A 270 10.91 13.45 -1.73
CA ILE A 270 12.09 12.58 -1.61
C ILE A 270 12.21 11.69 -2.86
N LEU A 271 11.10 11.08 -3.27
CA LEU A 271 11.07 10.16 -4.40
C LEU A 271 11.37 10.88 -5.74
N ASP A 272 10.94 12.13 -5.91
CA ASP A 272 11.29 12.97 -7.07
C ASP A 272 12.81 13.12 -7.21
N LYS A 273 13.52 13.35 -6.10
CA LYS A 273 14.99 13.44 -6.10
C LYS A 273 15.64 12.08 -6.42
N LEU A 274 15.10 11.00 -5.83
CA LEU A 274 15.63 9.65 -6.03
C LEU A 274 15.42 9.15 -7.46
N VAL A 275 14.27 9.41 -8.09
CA VAL A 275 14.00 9.03 -9.49
C VAL A 275 14.97 9.71 -10.46
N ILE A 276 15.33 10.98 -10.22
CA ILE A 276 16.30 11.70 -11.07
C ILE A 276 17.68 11.06 -10.98
N GLN A 277 18.11 10.65 -9.79
CA GLN A 277 19.44 10.09 -9.57
C GLN A 277 19.52 8.60 -9.91
N TYR A 278 18.43 7.87 -9.71
CA TYR A 278 18.33 6.41 -9.92
C TYR A 278 17.13 6.07 -10.83
N PRO A 279 17.16 6.48 -12.13
CA PRO A 279 15.99 6.47 -13.02
C PRO A 279 15.49 5.08 -13.43
N SER A 280 16.15 4.00 -13.00
CA SER A 280 15.75 2.63 -13.32
C SER A 280 15.61 1.76 -12.07
N ASP A 281 15.50 2.36 -10.90
CA ASP A 281 15.41 1.58 -9.66
C ASP A 281 13.96 1.16 -9.39
N ILE A 282 13.73 -0.15 -9.45
CA ILE A 282 12.40 -0.75 -9.26
C ILE A 282 11.84 -0.50 -7.84
N LYS A 283 12.71 -0.38 -6.81
CA LYS A 283 12.26 -0.12 -5.44
C LYS A 283 11.68 1.28 -5.30
N ILE A 284 12.30 2.26 -5.97
CA ILE A 284 11.79 3.64 -6.02
C ILE A 284 10.44 3.65 -6.73
N TYR A 285 10.30 2.95 -7.87
CA TYR A 285 9.03 2.89 -8.60
C TYR A 285 7.93 2.24 -7.77
N LYS A 286 8.23 1.13 -7.07
CA LYS A 286 7.28 0.47 -6.15
C LYS A 286 6.82 1.42 -5.05
N LEU A 287 7.75 2.11 -4.42
CA LEU A 287 7.45 3.05 -3.35
C LEU A 287 6.64 4.25 -3.85
N TYR A 288 6.98 4.73 -5.07
CA TYR A 288 6.25 5.83 -5.70
C TYR A 288 4.82 5.45 -6.03
N ALA A 289 4.61 4.28 -6.66
CA ALA A 289 3.29 3.77 -6.99
C ALA A 289 2.41 3.65 -5.74
N ASN A 290 2.95 3.08 -4.65
CA ASN A 290 2.24 2.98 -3.38
C ASN A 290 1.92 4.36 -2.77
N THR A 291 2.87 5.29 -2.78
CA THR A 291 2.65 6.64 -2.23
C THR A 291 1.58 7.39 -3.01
N ALA A 292 1.65 7.36 -4.34
CA ALA A 292 0.66 7.99 -5.22
C ALA A 292 -0.74 7.37 -5.02
N PHE A 293 -0.84 6.05 -4.83
CA PHE A 293 -2.09 5.37 -4.49
C PHE A 293 -2.69 5.89 -3.17
N LEU A 294 -1.86 6.01 -2.13
CA LEU A 294 -2.29 6.52 -0.82
C LEU A 294 -2.72 8.01 -0.89
N MET A 295 -2.15 8.78 -1.81
CA MET A 295 -2.57 10.15 -2.12
C MET A 295 -3.83 10.22 -3.00
N LYS A 296 -4.35 9.07 -3.47
CA LYS A 296 -5.42 8.94 -4.45
C LYS A 296 -5.07 9.54 -5.83
N ASP A 297 -3.79 9.75 -6.11
CA ASP A 297 -3.28 10.08 -7.45
C ASP A 297 -3.13 8.77 -8.25
N PHE A 298 -4.26 8.24 -8.69
CA PHE A 298 -4.31 6.95 -9.39
C PHE A 298 -3.63 6.98 -10.75
N VAL A 299 -3.54 8.14 -11.39
CA VAL A 299 -2.83 8.30 -12.67
C VAL A 299 -1.33 8.06 -12.46
N LYS A 300 -0.75 8.71 -11.47
CA LYS A 300 0.66 8.56 -11.12
C LYS A 300 0.96 7.17 -10.57
N ALA A 301 0.05 6.62 -9.74
CA ALA A 301 0.16 5.26 -9.22
C ALA A 301 0.22 4.22 -10.36
N GLU A 302 -0.65 4.32 -11.36
CA GLU A 302 -0.67 3.45 -12.54
C GLU A 302 0.60 3.61 -13.39
N GLN A 303 1.06 4.83 -13.63
CA GLN A 303 2.28 5.11 -14.36
C GLN A 303 3.48 4.36 -13.76
N TYR A 304 3.71 4.50 -12.44
CA TYR A 304 4.84 3.83 -11.79
C TYR A 304 4.64 2.32 -11.65
N ALA A 305 3.41 1.85 -11.41
CA ALA A 305 3.12 0.41 -11.42
C ALA A 305 3.39 -0.22 -12.79
N SER A 306 3.07 0.48 -13.89
CA SER A 306 3.43 0.07 -15.24
C SER A 306 4.94 -0.05 -15.44
N LEU A 307 5.73 0.93 -14.95
CA LEU A 307 7.19 0.89 -15.04
C LEU A 307 7.78 -0.31 -14.26
N VAL A 308 7.21 -0.65 -13.10
CA VAL A 308 7.59 -1.86 -12.35
C VAL A 308 7.37 -3.11 -13.20
N LEU A 309 6.18 -3.24 -13.81
CA LEU A 309 5.83 -4.42 -14.61
C LEU A 309 6.53 -4.47 -15.97
N GLN A 310 6.99 -3.33 -16.51
CA GLN A 310 7.88 -3.32 -17.68
C GLN A 310 9.25 -3.92 -17.38
N GLN A 311 9.79 -3.67 -16.19
CA GLN A 311 11.08 -4.23 -15.76
C GLN A 311 10.95 -5.69 -15.27
N ASN A 312 9.87 -6.00 -14.56
CA ASN A 312 9.58 -7.33 -14.03
C ASN A 312 8.13 -7.72 -14.31
N PRO A 313 7.82 -8.26 -15.50
CA PRO A 313 6.47 -8.69 -15.87
C PRO A 313 5.88 -9.80 -14.99
N SER A 314 6.72 -10.56 -14.30
CA SER A 314 6.32 -11.65 -13.41
C SER A 314 6.10 -11.23 -11.95
N ASP A 315 6.16 -9.94 -11.64
CA ASP A 315 5.90 -9.42 -10.31
C ASP A 315 4.40 -9.48 -9.98
N LEU A 316 3.96 -10.63 -9.47
CA LEU A 316 2.54 -10.88 -9.17
C LEU A 316 1.98 -9.95 -8.10
N GLU A 317 2.81 -9.46 -7.18
CA GLU A 317 2.39 -8.45 -6.20
C GLU A 317 1.97 -7.17 -6.92
N PHE A 318 2.75 -6.72 -7.88
CA PHE A 318 2.43 -5.52 -8.64
C PHE A 318 1.37 -5.72 -9.71
N VAL A 319 1.19 -6.92 -10.24
CA VAL A 319 0.00 -7.28 -11.04
C VAL A 319 -1.28 -7.06 -10.21
N LEU A 320 -1.29 -7.57 -8.97
CA LEU A 320 -2.42 -7.41 -8.06
C LEU A 320 -2.63 -5.95 -7.64
N PHE A 321 -1.54 -5.23 -7.34
CA PHE A 321 -1.59 -3.81 -7.01
C PHE A 321 -2.15 -2.96 -8.17
N ARG A 322 -1.75 -3.23 -9.41
CA ARG A 322 -2.28 -2.57 -10.59
C ARG A 322 -3.77 -2.87 -10.80
N ALA A 323 -4.19 -4.12 -10.54
CA ALA A 323 -5.61 -4.47 -10.55
C ALA A 323 -6.39 -3.67 -9.49
N LYS A 324 -5.81 -3.44 -8.31
CA LYS A 324 -6.39 -2.60 -7.26
C LYS A 324 -6.58 -1.15 -7.74
N ILE A 325 -5.58 -0.56 -8.38
CA ILE A 325 -5.70 0.79 -8.98
C ILE A 325 -6.88 0.83 -9.95
N PHE A 326 -7.00 -0.16 -10.85
CA PHE A 326 -8.09 -0.20 -11.83
C PHE A 326 -9.47 -0.41 -11.20
N VAL A 327 -9.56 -1.08 -10.05
CA VAL A 327 -10.82 -1.18 -9.29
C VAL A 327 -11.20 0.19 -8.72
N GLU A 328 -10.26 0.92 -8.13
CA GLU A 328 -10.51 2.25 -7.55
C GLU A 328 -10.85 3.30 -8.62
N THR A 329 -10.33 3.15 -9.85
CA THR A 329 -10.66 4.05 -10.98
C THR A 329 -11.90 3.62 -11.77
N GLY A 330 -12.51 2.48 -11.42
CA GLY A 330 -13.69 1.95 -12.15
C GLY A 330 -13.37 1.28 -13.49
N GLU A 331 -12.09 1.03 -13.78
CA GLU A 331 -11.63 0.34 -15.00
C GLU A 331 -11.72 -1.18 -14.85
N TYR A 332 -12.91 -1.66 -14.49
CA TYR A 332 -13.16 -3.04 -14.07
C TYR A 332 -12.76 -4.12 -15.09
N LEU A 333 -12.84 -3.82 -16.40
CA LEU A 333 -12.42 -4.76 -17.44
C LEU A 333 -10.92 -5.05 -17.36
N LYS A 334 -10.08 -3.99 -17.21
CA LYS A 334 -8.64 -4.12 -17.07
C LYS A 334 -8.29 -4.84 -15.76
N ALA A 335 -8.97 -4.46 -14.66
CA ALA A 335 -8.80 -5.13 -13.37
C ALA A 335 -9.13 -6.62 -13.46
N SER A 336 -10.26 -7.00 -14.06
CA SER A 336 -10.67 -8.40 -14.21
C SER A 336 -9.65 -9.21 -14.99
N SER A 337 -9.13 -8.66 -16.10
CA SER A 337 -8.11 -9.36 -16.92
C SER A 337 -6.83 -9.67 -16.13
N LEU A 338 -6.36 -8.75 -15.29
CA LEU A 338 -5.20 -8.97 -14.42
C LEU A 338 -5.51 -10.01 -13.32
N LEU A 339 -6.69 -9.93 -12.72
CA LEU A 339 -7.13 -10.89 -11.71
C LEU A 339 -7.34 -12.29 -12.26
N ASP A 340 -7.75 -12.43 -13.52
CA ASP A 340 -7.91 -13.74 -14.18
C ASP A 340 -6.56 -14.44 -14.39
N VAL A 341 -5.50 -13.68 -14.65
CA VAL A 341 -4.12 -14.21 -14.68
C VAL A 341 -3.64 -14.59 -13.28
N TYR A 342 -3.81 -13.68 -12.32
CA TYR A 342 -3.38 -13.85 -10.95
C TYR A 342 -4.01 -15.09 -10.28
N SER A 343 -5.31 -15.31 -10.50
CA SER A 343 -6.08 -16.39 -9.88
C SER A 343 -5.64 -17.80 -10.27
N LYS A 344 -4.94 -17.96 -11.39
CA LYS A 344 -4.41 -19.27 -11.81
C LYS A 344 -3.32 -19.77 -10.87
N ILE A 345 -2.65 -18.86 -10.17
CA ILE A 345 -1.53 -19.15 -9.27
C ILE A 345 -1.98 -19.03 -7.81
N TYR A 346 -2.72 -17.98 -7.47
CA TYR A 346 -3.13 -17.66 -6.09
C TYR A 346 -4.64 -17.40 -5.98
N PRO A 347 -5.50 -18.43 -6.20
CA PRO A 347 -6.97 -18.25 -6.21
C PRO A 347 -7.55 -17.94 -4.82
N ASP A 348 -6.81 -18.19 -3.75
CA ASP A 348 -7.22 -17.99 -2.36
C ASP A 348 -6.53 -16.79 -1.70
N ASN A 349 -5.79 -15.97 -2.49
CA ASN A 349 -5.15 -14.78 -1.94
C ASN A 349 -6.19 -13.79 -1.40
N ARG A 350 -5.89 -13.23 -0.25
CA ARG A 350 -6.74 -12.27 0.49
C ARG A 350 -7.20 -11.09 -0.37
N GLU A 351 -6.26 -10.37 -0.94
CA GLU A 351 -6.50 -9.15 -1.73
C GLU A 351 -7.24 -9.48 -3.04
N TYR A 352 -6.86 -10.60 -3.68
CA TYR A 352 -7.56 -11.07 -4.87
C TYR A 352 -9.04 -11.30 -4.61
N LEU A 353 -9.40 -12.01 -3.53
CA LEU A 353 -10.81 -12.32 -3.21
C LEU A 353 -11.59 -11.03 -2.92
N LEU A 354 -10.98 -10.07 -2.22
CA LEU A 354 -11.60 -8.78 -1.93
C LEU A 354 -11.88 -7.98 -3.21
N LEU A 355 -10.87 -7.84 -4.08
CA LEU A 355 -11.00 -7.13 -5.36
C LEU A 355 -12.00 -7.83 -6.29
N ARG A 356 -11.98 -9.16 -6.33
CA ARG A 356 -12.92 -9.95 -7.15
C ARG A 356 -14.37 -9.73 -6.71
N SER A 357 -14.64 -9.76 -5.42
CA SER A 357 -15.97 -9.47 -4.88
C SER A 357 -16.41 -8.04 -5.20
N LYS A 358 -15.52 -7.04 -5.09
CA LYS A 358 -15.81 -5.65 -5.50
C LYS A 358 -16.22 -5.55 -6.97
N ILE A 359 -15.48 -6.20 -7.89
CA ILE A 359 -15.81 -6.23 -9.33
C ILE A 359 -17.15 -6.91 -9.57
N GLN A 360 -17.42 -8.01 -8.91
CA GLN A 360 -18.69 -8.74 -9.04
C GLN A 360 -19.87 -7.86 -8.60
N ARG A 361 -19.72 -7.08 -7.54
CA ARG A 361 -20.71 -6.11 -7.06
C ARG A 361 -20.89 -4.94 -8.02
N GLU A 362 -19.80 -4.27 -8.35
CA GLU A 362 -19.87 -2.95 -9.02
C GLU A 362 -20.04 -3.05 -10.54
N TRP A 363 -19.34 -3.97 -11.17
CA TRP A 363 -19.36 -4.11 -12.64
C TRP A 363 -20.36 -5.16 -13.12
N ASN A 364 -20.25 -6.39 -12.59
CA ASN A 364 -21.15 -7.48 -13.02
C ASN A 364 -22.56 -7.34 -12.43
N LYS A 365 -22.75 -6.46 -11.44
CA LYS A 365 -24.00 -6.30 -10.67
C LYS A 365 -24.53 -7.64 -10.13
N ASN A 366 -23.63 -8.59 -9.84
CA ASN A 366 -23.96 -9.91 -9.34
C ASN A 366 -23.65 -10.00 -7.85
N ILE A 367 -24.61 -9.53 -7.05
CA ILE A 367 -24.51 -9.53 -5.57
C ILE A 367 -24.35 -10.95 -5.01
N THR A 368 -25.05 -11.94 -5.58
CA THR A 368 -24.98 -13.33 -5.12
C THR A 368 -23.57 -13.88 -5.26
N LEU A 369 -22.92 -13.64 -6.40
CA LEU A 369 -21.54 -14.08 -6.61
C LEU A 369 -20.55 -13.30 -5.75
N ALA A 370 -20.77 -11.99 -5.55
CA ALA A 370 -19.96 -11.17 -4.66
C ALA A 370 -20.01 -11.68 -3.21
N ILE A 371 -21.21 -12.05 -2.73
CA ILE A 371 -21.40 -12.65 -1.40
C ILE A 371 -20.65 -13.99 -1.32
N ALA A 372 -20.83 -14.90 -2.27
CA ALA A 372 -20.14 -16.19 -2.26
C ALA A 372 -18.61 -16.04 -2.24
N THR A 373 -18.07 -15.05 -2.97
CA THR A 373 -16.63 -14.77 -2.98
C THR A 373 -16.13 -14.24 -1.63
N ILE A 374 -16.88 -13.32 -0.99
CA ILE A 374 -16.48 -12.79 0.31
C ILE A 374 -16.69 -13.81 1.46
N GLU A 375 -17.67 -14.69 1.35
CA GLU A 375 -17.85 -15.81 2.29
C GLU A 375 -16.66 -16.78 2.25
N ARG A 376 -16.12 -17.05 1.05
CA ARG A 376 -14.87 -17.79 0.91
C ARG A 376 -13.71 -17.05 1.57
N ALA A 377 -13.59 -15.74 1.36
CA ALA A 377 -12.56 -14.93 2.01
C ALA A 377 -12.67 -14.98 3.54
N LEU A 378 -13.88 -14.84 4.10
CA LEU A 378 -14.12 -14.94 5.54
C LEU A 378 -13.78 -16.33 6.10
N SER A 379 -13.97 -17.40 5.33
CA SER A 379 -13.62 -18.76 5.78
C SER A 379 -12.10 -18.96 5.86
N LEU A 380 -11.33 -18.34 4.95
CA LEU A 380 -9.87 -18.42 4.91
C LEU A 380 -9.20 -17.42 5.88
N TYR A 381 -9.80 -16.25 6.06
CA TYR A 381 -9.27 -15.13 6.84
C TYR A 381 -10.27 -14.63 7.89
N PRO A 382 -10.69 -15.47 8.84
CA PRO A 382 -11.83 -15.18 9.73
C PRO A 382 -11.59 -14.04 10.73
N LYS A 383 -10.34 -13.62 10.92
CA LYS A 383 -9.94 -12.52 11.82
C LYS A 383 -9.50 -11.26 11.08
N ASP A 384 -9.59 -11.24 9.76
CA ASP A 384 -9.18 -10.09 8.96
C ASP A 384 -10.25 -9.00 9.02
N LEU A 385 -9.91 -7.88 9.66
CA LEU A 385 -10.86 -6.80 9.92
C LEU A 385 -11.34 -6.11 8.63
N GLU A 386 -10.51 -6.03 7.60
CA GLU A 386 -10.90 -5.41 6.32
C GLU A 386 -11.89 -6.30 5.56
N ILE A 387 -11.66 -7.61 5.55
CA ILE A 387 -12.61 -8.58 4.96
C ILE A 387 -13.93 -8.55 5.72
N ILE A 388 -13.89 -8.55 7.07
CA ILE A 388 -15.08 -8.47 7.91
C ILE A 388 -15.84 -7.16 7.64
N LEU A 389 -15.14 -6.05 7.55
CA LEU A 389 -15.74 -4.73 7.28
C LEU A 389 -16.42 -4.69 5.91
N TYR A 390 -15.73 -5.17 4.87
CA TYR A 390 -16.30 -5.23 3.53
C TYR A 390 -17.50 -6.20 3.44
N ALA A 391 -17.42 -7.35 4.11
CA ALA A 391 -18.54 -8.28 4.20
C ALA A 391 -19.77 -7.67 4.91
N ALA A 392 -19.52 -6.90 5.99
CA ALA A 392 -20.56 -6.17 6.72
C ALA A 392 -21.19 -5.07 5.85
N GLU A 393 -20.37 -4.32 5.11
CA GLU A 393 -20.83 -3.33 4.14
C GLU A 393 -21.69 -3.99 3.05
N LEU A 394 -21.18 -5.05 2.41
CA LEU A 394 -21.89 -5.78 1.35
C LEU A 394 -23.23 -6.30 1.83
N ALA A 395 -23.27 -6.89 3.04
CA ALA A 395 -24.49 -7.38 3.66
C ALA A 395 -25.51 -6.26 3.89
N SER A 396 -25.08 -5.12 4.45
CA SER A 396 -25.95 -3.98 4.74
C SER A 396 -26.43 -3.28 3.47
N VAL A 397 -25.56 -3.03 2.51
CA VAL A 397 -25.92 -2.33 1.25
C VAL A 397 -26.86 -3.20 0.41
N SER A 398 -26.64 -4.51 0.36
CA SER A 398 -27.50 -5.42 -0.39
C SER A 398 -28.75 -5.86 0.36
N ASN A 399 -28.87 -5.53 1.64
CA ASN A 399 -29.89 -6.04 2.56
C ASN A 399 -29.95 -7.58 2.56
N ARG A 400 -28.80 -8.25 2.49
CA ARG A 400 -28.64 -9.72 2.49
C ARG A 400 -27.72 -10.15 3.61
N LYS A 401 -27.81 -11.42 3.98
CA LYS A 401 -26.89 -12.03 4.95
C LYS A 401 -25.65 -12.55 4.27
N VAL A 402 -24.51 -12.45 4.96
CA VAL A 402 -23.22 -13.06 4.61
C VAL A 402 -22.85 -14.02 5.76
N ASN A 403 -22.60 -15.29 5.46
CA ASN A 403 -22.44 -16.34 6.48
C ASN A 403 -23.58 -16.34 7.52
N ASN A 404 -24.83 -16.19 7.07
CA ASN A 404 -26.05 -16.09 7.88
C ASN A 404 -26.09 -14.90 8.87
N LYS A 405 -25.18 -13.93 8.77
CA LYS A 405 -25.12 -12.75 9.63
C LYS A 405 -25.56 -11.50 8.87
N THR A 406 -26.26 -10.59 9.56
CA THR A 406 -26.54 -9.25 9.02
C THR A 406 -25.27 -8.39 9.03
N GLY A 407 -25.27 -7.27 8.30
CA GLY A 407 -24.13 -6.37 8.32
C GLY A 407 -23.82 -5.82 9.72
N GLY A 408 -24.84 -5.51 10.51
CA GLY A 408 -24.67 -5.07 11.90
C GLY A 408 -24.04 -6.14 12.79
N GLN A 409 -24.41 -7.42 12.59
CA GLN A 409 -23.79 -8.54 13.32
C GLN A 409 -22.33 -8.76 12.96
N LEU A 410 -21.95 -8.53 11.70
CA LEU A 410 -20.54 -8.57 11.26
C LEU A 410 -19.76 -7.36 11.79
N ALA A 411 -20.34 -6.16 11.70
CA ALA A 411 -19.71 -4.94 12.21
C ALA A 411 -19.48 -4.97 13.72
N ALA A 412 -20.33 -5.67 14.48
CA ALA A 412 -20.18 -5.84 15.92
C ALA A 412 -18.83 -6.48 16.32
N ALA A 413 -18.27 -7.37 15.50
CA ALA A 413 -16.96 -7.97 15.75
C ALA A 413 -15.82 -6.93 15.67
N ILE A 414 -15.96 -5.92 14.81
CA ILE A 414 -15.01 -4.81 14.68
C ILE A 414 -15.17 -3.87 15.88
N LEU A 415 -16.40 -3.56 16.26
CA LEU A 415 -16.72 -2.68 17.38
C LEU A 415 -16.30 -3.24 18.75
N GLN A 416 -16.12 -4.54 18.88
CA GLN A 416 -15.50 -5.15 20.06
C GLN A 416 -14.01 -4.81 20.22
N ILE A 417 -13.32 -4.50 19.11
CA ILE A 417 -11.90 -4.16 19.10
C ILE A 417 -11.72 -2.63 19.13
N ASP A 418 -12.52 -1.91 18.36
CA ASP A 418 -12.52 -0.46 18.26
C ASP A 418 -13.97 0.05 18.28
N GLU A 419 -14.45 0.41 19.48
CA GLU A 419 -15.80 0.92 19.71
C GLU A 419 -16.13 2.22 18.95
N LYS A 420 -15.09 2.94 18.51
CA LYS A 420 -15.23 4.20 17.79
C LYS A 420 -14.99 4.05 16.28
N ASN A 421 -14.88 2.85 15.78
CA ASN A 421 -14.70 2.62 14.35
C ASN A 421 -15.90 3.16 13.57
N VAL A 422 -15.69 4.27 12.88
CA VAL A 422 -16.74 5.03 12.19
C VAL A 422 -17.42 4.22 11.09
N ASP A 423 -16.65 3.43 10.35
CA ASP A 423 -17.17 2.63 9.25
C ASP A 423 -18.06 1.51 9.79
N ALA A 424 -17.62 0.80 10.82
CA ALA A 424 -18.41 -0.24 11.47
C ALA A 424 -19.68 0.31 12.12
N LEU A 425 -19.60 1.49 12.76
CA LEU A 425 -20.77 2.18 13.31
C LEU A 425 -21.76 2.58 12.20
N SER A 426 -21.27 3.13 11.08
CA SER A 426 -22.09 3.53 9.94
C SER A 426 -22.80 2.35 9.28
N ILE A 427 -22.10 1.22 9.15
CA ILE A 427 -22.67 -0.07 8.66
C ILE A 427 -23.75 -0.57 9.63
N SER A 428 -23.52 -0.45 10.93
CA SER A 428 -24.52 -0.83 11.95
C SER A 428 -25.78 0.03 11.88
N VAL A 429 -25.64 1.34 11.65
CA VAL A 429 -26.78 2.23 11.42
C VAL A 429 -27.57 1.82 10.18
N LEU A 430 -26.88 1.53 9.08
CA LEU A 430 -27.52 1.06 7.84
C LEU A 430 -28.23 -0.28 8.04
N SER A 431 -27.63 -1.22 8.77
CA SER A 431 -28.25 -2.51 9.08
C SER A 431 -29.53 -2.34 9.90
N LEU A 432 -29.49 -1.49 10.96
CA LEU A 432 -30.67 -1.18 11.78
C LEU A 432 -31.76 -0.47 10.96
N TYR A 433 -31.37 0.42 10.05
CA TYR A 433 -32.29 1.08 9.13
C TYR A 433 -33.01 0.08 8.22
N ASN A 434 -32.28 -0.88 7.67
CA ASN A 434 -32.83 -1.95 6.81
C ASN A 434 -33.73 -2.90 7.60
N GLU A 435 -33.48 -3.09 8.89
CA GLU A 435 -34.32 -3.86 9.81
C GLU A 435 -35.53 -3.06 10.33
N GLU A 436 -35.74 -1.82 9.82
CA GLU A 436 -36.79 -0.87 10.24
C GLU A 436 -36.71 -0.46 11.73
N LYS A 437 -35.57 -0.70 12.39
CA LYS A 437 -35.29 -0.29 13.77
C LYS A 437 -34.81 1.16 13.83
N PHE A 438 -35.66 2.07 13.33
CA PHE A 438 -35.28 3.47 13.11
C PHE A 438 -34.86 4.22 14.37
N LEU A 439 -35.45 3.93 15.54
CA LEU A 439 -35.09 4.60 16.80
C LEU A 439 -33.70 4.18 17.29
N GLU A 440 -33.35 2.90 17.14
CA GLU A 440 -32.01 2.42 17.46
C GLU A 440 -30.97 2.99 16.48
N ALA A 441 -31.29 2.99 15.17
CA ALA A 441 -30.48 3.62 14.13
C ALA A 441 -30.24 5.10 14.42
N TYR A 442 -31.26 5.83 14.88
CA TYR A 442 -31.15 7.24 15.25
C TYR A 442 -30.22 7.44 16.44
N SER A 443 -30.40 6.67 17.51
CA SER A 443 -29.54 6.76 18.69
C SER A 443 -28.09 6.48 18.37
N LEU A 444 -27.82 5.48 17.53
CA LEU A 444 -26.47 5.13 17.10
C LEU A 444 -25.86 6.18 16.16
N SER A 445 -26.65 6.68 15.19
CA SER A 445 -26.17 7.72 14.27
C SER A 445 -25.82 9.02 15.00
N LYS A 446 -26.56 9.39 16.05
CA LYS A 446 -26.20 10.53 16.90
C LYS A 446 -24.83 10.37 17.56
N LYS A 447 -24.50 9.18 18.09
CA LYS A 447 -23.18 8.91 18.67
C LYS A 447 -22.05 9.10 17.65
N ILE A 448 -22.29 8.74 16.38
CA ILE A 448 -21.28 8.93 15.32
C ILE A 448 -21.05 10.43 15.05
N LEU A 449 -22.10 11.26 15.15
CA LEU A 449 -21.99 12.71 14.93
C LEU A 449 -21.15 13.44 16.00
N GLU A 450 -20.91 12.79 17.15
CA GLU A 450 -20.04 13.32 18.22
C GLU A 450 -18.55 13.05 17.94
N ILE A 451 -18.23 12.14 17.01
CA ILE A 451 -16.85 11.78 16.64
C ILE A 451 -16.24 12.91 15.79
N LYS A 452 -15.00 13.28 16.10
CA LYS A 452 -14.29 14.32 15.35
C LYS A 452 -13.01 13.78 14.72
N PRO A 453 -12.70 14.13 13.46
CA PRO A 453 -13.49 14.95 12.53
C PRO A 453 -14.79 14.27 12.10
N LEU A 454 -15.86 15.06 11.89
CA LEU A 454 -17.19 14.55 11.56
C LEU A 454 -17.20 13.83 10.21
N PRO A 455 -17.55 12.53 10.17
CA PRO A 455 -17.60 11.76 8.93
C PRO A 455 -18.80 12.18 8.08
N GLN A 456 -18.55 12.58 6.84
CA GLN A 456 -19.62 13.07 5.94
C GLN A 456 -20.68 11.99 5.65
N ASN A 457 -20.24 10.73 5.46
CA ASN A 457 -21.13 9.60 5.21
C ASN A 457 -22.10 9.34 6.38
N ALA A 458 -21.64 9.57 7.61
CA ALA A 458 -22.48 9.43 8.81
C ALA A 458 -23.58 10.49 8.86
N VAL A 459 -23.28 11.73 8.45
CA VAL A 459 -24.30 12.80 8.37
C VAL A 459 -25.38 12.43 7.36
N SER A 460 -25.00 11.96 6.18
CA SER A 460 -25.94 11.54 5.14
C SER A 460 -26.85 10.39 5.62
N MET A 461 -26.29 9.44 6.36
CA MET A 461 -27.06 8.33 6.93
C MET A 461 -27.99 8.80 8.05
N HIS A 462 -27.53 9.70 8.93
CA HIS A 462 -28.36 10.31 9.96
C HIS A 462 -29.57 11.05 9.37
N ILE A 463 -29.37 11.81 8.28
CA ILE A 463 -30.46 12.46 7.55
C ILE A 463 -31.49 11.45 7.06
N LYS A 464 -31.07 10.32 6.48
CA LYS A 464 -31.99 9.24 6.03
C LYS A 464 -32.81 8.68 7.19
N VAL A 465 -32.18 8.45 8.34
CA VAL A 465 -32.87 7.96 9.54
C VAL A 465 -33.85 8.99 10.08
N CYS A 466 -33.47 10.26 10.14
CA CYS A 466 -34.38 11.36 10.53
C CYS A 466 -35.62 11.45 9.64
N LEU A 467 -35.45 11.31 8.31
CA LEU A 467 -36.56 11.30 7.35
C LEU A 467 -37.50 10.11 7.59
N ALA A 468 -36.97 8.93 7.89
CA ALA A 468 -37.77 7.74 8.22
C ALA A 468 -38.62 7.93 9.48
N LEU A 469 -38.05 8.60 10.48
CA LEU A 469 -38.75 8.97 11.73
C LEU A 469 -39.61 10.22 11.62
N LYS A 470 -39.64 10.89 10.46
CA LYS A 470 -40.32 12.19 10.24
C LYS A 470 -39.76 13.34 11.11
N TYR A 471 -38.50 13.27 11.51
CA TYR A 471 -37.77 14.33 12.18
C TYR A 471 -37.29 15.36 11.14
N ASN A 472 -38.25 16.01 10.51
CA ASN A 472 -38.03 16.81 9.30
C ASN A 472 -37.12 18.03 9.54
N ASP A 473 -37.21 18.68 10.69
CA ASP A 473 -36.40 19.85 11.00
C ASP A 473 -34.96 19.49 11.29
N GLU A 474 -34.74 18.34 11.93
CA GLU A 474 -33.38 17.83 12.15
C GLU A 474 -32.73 17.37 10.81
N ALA A 475 -33.45 16.64 9.96
CA ALA A 475 -33.00 16.26 8.64
C ALA A 475 -32.63 17.50 7.80
N TRP A 476 -33.49 18.54 7.85
CA TRP A 476 -33.23 19.80 7.17
C TRP A 476 -31.97 20.51 7.68
N LYS A 477 -31.80 20.62 8.97
CA LYS A 477 -30.63 21.25 9.60
C LYS A 477 -29.33 20.62 9.11
N TYR A 478 -29.22 19.30 9.13
CA TYR A 478 -28.00 18.60 8.70
C TYR A 478 -27.80 18.66 7.18
N ALA A 479 -28.87 18.58 6.37
CA ALA A 479 -28.77 18.73 4.93
C ALA A 479 -28.31 20.13 4.52
N LEU A 480 -28.80 21.17 5.19
CA LEU A 480 -28.35 22.55 4.99
C LEU A 480 -26.87 22.70 5.34
N THR A 481 -26.43 22.15 6.48
CA THR A 481 -25.01 22.19 6.90
C THR A 481 -24.08 21.52 5.87
N LEU A 482 -24.48 20.38 5.28
CA LEU A 482 -23.69 19.75 4.22
C LEU A 482 -23.64 20.64 2.98
N TYR A 483 -24.77 21.18 2.55
CA TYR A 483 -24.85 22.03 1.36
C TYR A 483 -24.04 23.34 1.53
N GLU A 484 -24.10 23.98 2.71
CA GLU A 484 -23.34 25.20 3.01
C GLU A 484 -21.83 24.94 3.06
N LYS A 485 -21.41 23.72 3.41
CA LYS A 485 -19.99 23.34 3.43
C LYS A 485 -19.37 23.33 2.04
N ASP A 486 -20.07 22.77 1.05
CA ASP A 486 -19.69 22.82 -0.36
C ASP A 486 -20.92 22.74 -1.26
N GLN A 487 -21.29 23.91 -1.81
CA GLN A 487 -22.44 24.06 -2.71
C GLN A 487 -22.19 23.49 -4.11
N ASN A 488 -20.99 23.06 -4.41
CA ASN A 488 -20.63 22.45 -5.69
C ASN A 488 -20.49 20.93 -5.60
N ASP A 489 -20.48 20.34 -4.40
CA ASP A 489 -20.44 18.90 -4.23
C ASP A 489 -21.74 18.26 -4.73
N PRO A 490 -21.69 17.40 -5.76
CA PRO A 490 -22.89 16.80 -6.35
C PRO A 490 -23.71 15.97 -5.36
N GLU A 491 -23.09 15.31 -4.41
CA GLU A 491 -23.79 14.47 -3.43
C GLU A 491 -24.51 15.34 -2.38
N PHE A 492 -23.89 16.44 -1.94
CA PHE A 492 -24.55 17.37 -1.01
C PHE A 492 -25.74 18.05 -1.65
N ILE A 493 -25.62 18.45 -2.92
CA ILE A 493 -26.72 19.00 -3.70
C ILE A 493 -27.88 18.01 -3.77
N LYS A 494 -27.61 16.74 -4.10
CA LYS A 494 -28.63 15.69 -4.18
C LYS A 494 -29.37 15.52 -2.85
N ILE A 495 -28.61 15.34 -1.77
CA ILE A 495 -29.19 15.20 -0.41
C ILE A 495 -30.06 16.41 -0.06
N TYR A 496 -29.56 17.61 -0.33
CA TYR A 496 -30.26 18.85 0.00
C TYR A 496 -31.58 18.97 -0.75
N ILE A 497 -31.60 18.68 -2.06
CA ILE A 497 -32.83 18.69 -2.89
C ILE A 497 -33.81 17.60 -2.41
N GLU A 498 -33.36 16.40 -2.15
CA GLU A 498 -34.22 15.30 -1.65
C GLU A 498 -34.87 15.66 -0.32
N VAL A 499 -34.10 16.22 0.61
CA VAL A 499 -34.62 16.65 1.91
C VAL A 499 -35.62 17.78 1.76
N MET A 500 -35.36 18.77 0.89
CA MET A 500 -36.34 19.85 0.61
C MET A 500 -37.68 19.28 0.13
N ILE A 501 -37.64 18.32 -0.78
CA ILE A 501 -38.88 17.71 -1.32
C ILE A 501 -39.60 16.93 -0.23
N LYS A 502 -38.90 16.07 0.50
CA LYS A 502 -39.49 15.20 1.53
C LYS A 502 -39.98 15.96 2.75
N THR A 503 -39.43 17.15 3.02
CA THR A 503 -39.83 18.00 4.14
C THR A 503 -40.84 19.11 3.75
N GLY A 504 -41.37 19.05 2.50
CA GLY A 504 -42.40 19.96 2.02
C GLY A 504 -41.91 21.34 1.54
N ARG A 505 -40.59 21.56 1.44
CA ARG A 505 -39.99 22.81 0.93
C ARG A 505 -39.96 22.85 -0.59
N THR A 506 -41.07 22.44 -1.22
CA THR A 506 -41.19 22.14 -2.65
C THR A 506 -40.94 23.34 -3.56
N ALA A 507 -41.39 24.54 -3.17
CA ALA A 507 -41.16 25.76 -3.95
C ALA A 507 -39.69 26.15 -4.04
N ASN A 508 -38.93 25.95 -2.94
CA ASN A 508 -37.49 26.21 -2.91
C ASN A 508 -36.72 25.15 -3.73
N ALA A 509 -37.12 23.88 -3.60
CA ALA A 509 -36.55 22.79 -4.39
C ALA A 509 -36.75 23.05 -5.89
N LEU A 510 -37.94 23.42 -6.31
CA LEU A 510 -38.24 23.71 -7.71
C LEU A 510 -37.41 24.88 -8.27
N ARG A 511 -37.25 25.95 -7.47
CA ARG A 511 -36.40 27.11 -7.86
C ARG A 511 -34.95 26.68 -8.04
N LEU A 512 -34.39 25.94 -7.07
CA LEU A 512 -33.00 25.46 -7.14
C LEU A 512 -32.79 24.51 -8.34
N ILE A 513 -33.68 23.54 -8.53
CA ILE A 513 -33.61 22.58 -9.66
C ILE A 513 -33.64 23.34 -11.01
N ASN A 514 -34.56 24.28 -11.17
CA ASN A 514 -34.66 25.04 -12.43
C ASN A 514 -33.42 25.92 -12.66
N SER A 515 -32.89 26.57 -11.63
CA SER A 515 -31.65 27.34 -11.72
C SER A 515 -30.48 26.47 -12.16
N MET A 516 -30.34 25.26 -11.57
CA MET A 516 -29.28 24.35 -11.93
C MET A 516 -29.43 23.78 -13.34
N LEU A 517 -30.64 23.45 -13.78
CA LEU A 517 -30.89 22.96 -15.13
C LEU A 517 -30.54 24.01 -16.20
N ASN A 518 -30.74 25.31 -15.91
CA ASN A 518 -30.35 26.40 -16.81
C ASN A 518 -28.82 26.54 -16.97
N ASN A 519 -28.06 26.10 -15.99
CA ASN A 519 -26.59 26.15 -16.03
C ASN A 519 -25.94 24.93 -16.72
N SER A 520 -26.73 24.15 -17.49
CA SER A 520 -26.24 22.99 -18.26
C SER A 520 -25.38 22.01 -17.47
N PRO A 521 -25.88 21.40 -16.39
CA PRO A 521 -25.12 20.50 -15.54
C PRO A 521 -24.69 19.23 -16.26
N ALA A 522 -23.73 18.49 -15.70
CA ALA A 522 -23.30 17.17 -16.21
C ALA A 522 -24.50 16.22 -16.38
N ALA A 523 -24.42 15.31 -17.34
CA ALA A 523 -25.51 14.42 -17.71
C ALA A 523 -26.12 13.64 -16.53
N SER A 524 -25.30 13.16 -15.60
CA SER A 524 -25.76 12.46 -14.39
C SER A 524 -26.58 13.37 -13.47
N MET A 525 -26.10 14.59 -13.23
CA MET A 525 -26.82 15.59 -12.43
C MET A 525 -28.09 16.05 -13.13
N LYS A 526 -28.04 16.26 -14.44
CA LYS A 526 -29.22 16.62 -15.27
C LYS A 526 -30.30 15.54 -15.14
N SER A 527 -29.94 14.28 -15.24
CA SER A 527 -30.86 13.15 -15.05
C SER A 527 -31.50 13.17 -13.67
N PHE A 528 -30.70 13.35 -12.61
CA PHE A 528 -31.18 13.46 -11.23
C PHE A 528 -32.15 14.62 -11.05
N LEU A 529 -31.80 15.81 -11.53
CA LEU A 529 -32.64 17.02 -11.41
C LEU A 529 -34.00 16.86 -12.08
N PHE A 530 -34.04 16.32 -13.28
CA PHE A 530 -35.33 16.03 -13.97
C PHE A 530 -36.13 14.95 -13.21
N TYR A 531 -35.49 13.91 -12.71
CA TYR A 531 -36.16 12.91 -11.91
C TYR A 531 -36.77 13.53 -10.64
N GLN A 532 -36.03 14.34 -9.89
CA GLN A 532 -36.55 15.02 -8.71
C GLN A 532 -37.64 16.03 -9.05
N ARG A 533 -37.53 16.75 -10.15
CA ARG A 533 -38.57 17.71 -10.59
C ARG A 533 -39.87 17.00 -10.95
N SER A 534 -39.82 15.76 -11.42
CA SER A 534 -41.03 14.98 -11.70
C SER A 534 -41.96 14.77 -10.49
N PHE A 535 -41.46 14.86 -9.28
CA PHE A 535 -42.28 14.79 -8.06
C PHE A 535 -42.98 16.11 -7.72
N LEU A 536 -42.53 17.19 -8.30
CA LEU A 536 -43.03 18.55 -8.07
C LEU A 536 -44.00 19.05 -9.12
N GLN A 537 -44.29 18.22 -10.14
CA GLN A 537 -45.21 18.54 -11.21
C GLN A 537 -46.68 18.37 -10.81
N ASN A 538 -47.55 19.25 -11.30
CA ASN A 538 -48.98 19.23 -11.01
C ASN A 538 -49.79 18.23 -11.86
N SER A 539 -49.15 17.55 -12.80
CA SER A 539 -49.82 16.57 -13.67
C SER A 539 -48.87 15.43 -14.05
N ASP A 540 -49.45 14.25 -14.21
CA ASP A 540 -48.70 13.09 -14.69
C ASP A 540 -48.05 13.31 -16.06
N THR A 541 -48.68 14.12 -16.93
CA THR A 541 -48.13 14.43 -18.24
C THR A 541 -46.84 15.22 -18.12
N ALA A 542 -46.78 16.21 -17.24
CA ALA A 542 -45.58 16.99 -16.95
C ALA A 542 -44.54 16.13 -16.25
N SER A 543 -44.95 15.28 -15.27
CA SER A 543 -44.06 14.32 -14.61
C SER A 543 -43.41 13.37 -15.64
N LEU A 544 -44.18 12.80 -16.55
CA LEU A 544 -43.67 11.91 -17.61
C LEU A 544 -42.73 12.65 -18.58
N SER A 545 -42.97 13.95 -18.86
CA SER A 545 -42.05 14.75 -19.66
C SER A 545 -40.68 14.90 -18.99
N ASP A 546 -40.69 15.22 -17.71
CA ASP A 546 -39.43 15.30 -16.93
C ASP A 546 -38.73 13.97 -16.84
N LEU A 547 -39.46 12.86 -16.62
CA LEU A 547 -38.88 11.52 -16.60
C LEU A 547 -38.24 11.12 -17.93
N ARG A 548 -38.85 11.48 -19.05
CA ARG A 548 -38.25 11.30 -20.39
C ARG A 548 -36.95 12.10 -20.51
N SER A 549 -36.96 13.36 -20.07
CA SER A 549 -35.76 14.21 -20.07
C SER A 549 -34.65 13.63 -19.18
N SER A 550 -35.02 13.03 -18.05
CA SER A 550 -34.11 12.28 -17.18
C SER A 550 -33.46 11.09 -17.92
N LEU A 551 -34.26 10.30 -18.62
CA LEU A 551 -33.79 9.13 -19.39
C LEU A 551 -33.00 9.51 -20.66
N ILE A 552 -33.28 10.67 -21.28
CA ILE A 552 -32.42 11.21 -22.35
C ILE A 552 -31.03 11.53 -21.81
N ALA A 553 -30.93 12.11 -20.60
CA ALA A 553 -29.65 12.42 -19.98
C ALA A 553 -28.92 11.17 -19.44
N ASN A 554 -29.68 10.19 -18.93
CA ASN A 554 -29.14 8.90 -18.46
C ASN A 554 -30.16 7.78 -18.74
N PRO A 555 -30.02 7.04 -19.85
CA PRO A 555 -30.93 5.95 -20.21
C PRO A 555 -31.02 4.80 -19.21
N ARG A 556 -30.04 4.70 -18.33
CA ARG A 556 -29.95 3.66 -17.29
C ARG A 556 -30.40 4.14 -15.90
N ASN A 557 -31.11 5.27 -15.82
CA ASN A 557 -31.68 5.74 -14.55
C ASN A 557 -32.86 4.83 -14.14
N SER A 558 -32.54 3.83 -13.31
CA SER A 558 -33.49 2.84 -12.80
C SER A 558 -34.65 3.47 -12.04
N ASP A 559 -34.38 4.54 -11.25
CA ASP A 559 -35.41 5.22 -10.46
C ASP A 559 -36.41 5.97 -11.37
N ALA A 560 -35.91 6.62 -12.41
CA ALA A 560 -36.78 7.26 -13.39
C ALA A 560 -37.64 6.24 -14.16
N LEU A 561 -37.09 5.10 -14.57
CA LEU A 561 -37.82 4.01 -15.19
C LEU A 561 -38.89 3.42 -14.25
N PHE A 562 -38.54 3.19 -12.98
CA PHE A 562 -39.48 2.66 -12.01
C PHE A 562 -40.62 3.64 -11.72
N ARG A 563 -40.32 4.95 -11.60
CA ARG A 563 -41.36 5.95 -11.46
C ARG A 563 -42.30 6.05 -12.70
N MET A 564 -41.78 5.87 -13.90
CA MET A 564 -42.63 5.76 -15.08
C MET A 564 -43.53 4.52 -15.02
N TYR A 565 -43.01 3.39 -14.53
CA TYR A 565 -43.84 2.21 -14.26
C TYR A 565 -44.97 2.57 -13.28
N GLU A 566 -44.67 3.22 -12.12
CA GLU A 566 -45.68 3.59 -11.12
C GLU A 566 -46.79 4.46 -11.72
N ILE A 567 -46.43 5.49 -12.50
CA ILE A 567 -47.42 6.39 -13.14
C ILE A 567 -48.33 5.62 -14.12
N TYR A 568 -47.76 4.77 -14.99
CA TYR A 568 -48.56 4.01 -15.93
C TYR A 568 -49.39 2.90 -15.24
N TYR A 569 -48.87 2.29 -14.20
CA TYR A 569 -49.61 1.31 -13.38
C TYR A 569 -50.83 1.95 -12.69
N ASN A 570 -50.67 3.12 -12.12
CA ASN A 570 -51.78 3.88 -11.49
C ASN A 570 -52.83 4.33 -12.51
N ARG A 571 -52.42 4.58 -13.76
CA ARG A 571 -53.33 4.86 -14.89
C ARG A 571 -53.97 3.61 -15.45
N LYS A 572 -53.69 2.42 -14.91
CA LYS A 572 -54.15 1.12 -15.43
C LYS A 572 -53.66 0.82 -16.87
N ASP A 573 -52.65 1.54 -17.37
CA ASP A 573 -51.96 1.22 -18.64
C ASP A 573 -50.89 0.17 -18.39
N TYR A 574 -51.31 -1.05 -18.06
CA TYR A 574 -50.45 -2.14 -17.65
C TYR A 574 -49.41 -2.54 -18.69
N ARG A 575 -49.73 -2.37 -20.00
CA ARG A 575 -48.76 -2.66 -21.08
C ARG A 575 -47.57 -1.72 -21.05
N LYS A 576 -47.79 -0.40 -20.91
CA LYS A 576 -46.69 0.56 -20.76
C LYS A 576 -45.99 0.40 -19.41
N ALA A 577 -46.69 0.15 -18.33
CA ALA A 577 -46.10 -0.13 -17.05
C ALA A 577 -45.12 -1.30 -17.15
N GLN A 578 -45.53 -2.43 -17.73
CA GLN A 578 -44.66 -3.59 -17.95
C GLN A 578 -43.43 -3.25 -18.80
N TYR A 579 -43.58 -2.45 -19.85
CA TYR A 579 -42.47 -2.05 -20.71
C TYR A 579 -41.35 -1.38 -19.91
N TYR A 580 -41.69 -0.45 -18.99
CA TYR A 580 -40.71 0.21 -18.17
C TYR A 580 -40.16 -0.70 -17.05
N LEU A 581 -41.02 -1.52 -16.44
CA LEU A 581 -40.60 -2.45 -15.39
C LEU A 581 -39.64 -3.52 -15.93
N LYS A 582 -39.80 -4.02 -17.14
CA LYS A 582 -38.85 -4.94 -17.79
C LYS A 582 -37.47 -4.30 -17.95
N GLN A 583 -37.38 -3.00 -18.23
CA GLN A 583 -36.12 -2.30 -18.29
C GLN A 583 -35.49 -2.18 -16.88
N VAL A 584 -36.29 -1.89 -15.85
CA VAL A 584 -35.82 -1.90 -14.46
C VAL A 584 -35.25 -3.26 -14.07
N VAL A 585 -35.97 -4.35 -14.41
CA VAL A 585 -35.51 -5.74 -14.15
C VAL A 585 -34.20 -6.02 -14.91
N SER A 586 -34.07 -5.57 -16.15
CA SER A 586 -32.86 -5.77 -16.94
C SER A 586 -31.63 -5.03 -16.35
N LEU A 587 -31.86 -3.89 -15.71
CA LEU A 587 -30.83 -3.14 -15.01
C LEU A 587 -30.50 -3.70 -13.62
N ASN A 588 -31.46 -4.38 -12.99
CA ASN A 588 -31.37 -4.93 -11.64
C ASN A 588 -31.85 -6.41 -11.64
N PRO A 589 -31.15 -7.33 -12.34
CA PRO A 589 -31.65 -8.68 -12.60
C PRO A 589 -31.74 -9.56 -11.35
N ASN A 590 -31.11 -9.18 -10.25
CA ASN A 590 -31.10 -9.92 -9.00
C ASN A 590 -31.98 -9.30 -7.90
N GLU A 591 -32.76 -8.27 -8.24
CA GLU A 591 -33.64 -7.59 -7.28
C GLU A 591 -35.02 -8.23 -7.27
N GLU A 592 -35.27 -9.06 -6.23
CA GLU A 592 -36.49 -9.85 -6.10
C GLU A 592 -37.78 -9.01 -6.17
N LYS A 593 -37.75 -7.79 -5.62
CA LYS A 593 -38.87 -6.85 -5.66
C LYS A 593 -39.34 -6.60 -7.09
N TYR A 594 -38.43 -6.30 -8.00
CA TYR A 594 -38.77 -5.98 -9.39
C TYR A 594 -39.20 -7.23 -10.17
N ILE A 595 -38.57 -8.38 -9.88
CA ILE A 595 -38.95 -9.67 -10.49
C ILE A 595 -40.41 -10.03 -10.10
N ARG A 596 -40.75 -9.91 -8.81
CA ARG A 596 -42.11 -10.17 -8.31
C ARG A 596 -43.14 -9.23 -8.96
N LEU A 597 -42.86 -7.89 -8.96
CA LEU A 597 -43.75 -6.91 -9.58
C LEU A 597 -43.94 -7.19 -11.07
N ASN A 598 -42.91 -7.63 -11.80
CA ASN A 598 -43.04 -8.00 -13.20
C ASN A 598 -43.95 -9.24 -13.41
N SER A 599 -43.86 -10.21 -12.52
CA SER A 599 -44.76 -11.40 -12.56
C SER A 599 -46.20 -11.03 -12.23
N GLU A 600 -46.43 -10.12 -11.28
CA GLU A 600 -47.74 -9.63 -10.89
C GLU A 600 -48.42 -8.88 -12.05
N ILE A 601 -47.69 -7.97 -12.72
CA ILE A 601 -48.25 -7.21 -13.84
C ILE A 601 -48.53 -8.07 -15.07
N GLU A 602 -47.77 -9.14 -15.29
CA GLU A 602 -48.04 -10.13 -16.35
C GLU A 602 -49.39 -10.81 -16.19
N GLN A 603 -49.84 -11.04 -14.95
CA GLN A 603 -51.16 -11.58 -14.66
C GLN A 603 -52.29 -10.59 -14.94
N LEU A 604 -52.01 -9.25 -14.81
CA LEU A 604 -53.01 -8.19 -15.08
C LEU A 604 -53.18 -7.88 -16.58
N ILE A 605 -52.25 -8.31 -17.42
CA ILE A 605 -52.26 -8.07 -18.86
C ILE A 605 -52.96 -9.25 -19.60
N LYS A 606 -52.96 -10.45 -18.99
CA LYS A 606 -53.71 -11.60 -19.49
C LYS A 606 -55.20 -11.43 -19.29
#